data_47497f067ee9fcfd20642b5ed8b8b5ff
#
_entry.id   47497f067ee9fcfd20642b5ed8b8b5ff
#
_cell.length_a   1.000
_cell.length_b   1.000
_cell.length_c   1.000
_cell.angle_alpha   90.00
_cell.angle_beta   90.00
_cell.angle_gamma   90.00
#
_symmetry.space_group_name_H-M   'P 1'
#
loop_
_entity.id
_entity.type
_entity.pdbx_description
1 polymer ?
#
loop_
_entity_poly.entity_id
_entity_poly.type
_entity_poly.pdbx_seq_one_letter_code
_entity_poly.pdbx_strand_id
1 'polypeptide(L)'
;MPSSPLVECVPNFSEGRDAAVIRGITAEIEAVRGVTLLDVDPGEDTNRTVITFVGAPDAVAEAAFRAGRQAAASIDMTRHHGSHARMGAMDVCPFVPVAGVTMGDCVALARETGRRIGELGIPVYLYEHAASSPVRRNLAAVRAGEYEGLERKLADPEWRPDFGPAKYNLRAGAYIIGAREFLIAYNVNLATTDKRYADDIAYELRERGRHKRSGNVAPFYYKGDVVLFARDCFSCGACDHVAKSWAALDAHYRGTHGRDLAARYAALGYVPGEVEGKPVYADGRFSHVKAVGW
;
A
#
# COMPACT_ATOMS: atom_id res chain seq x y z
N MET A 1 28.93 -1.22 -21.80
CA MET A 1 27.97 -1.80 -22.74
C MET A 1 26.60 -1.32 -22.30
N PRO A 2 25.68 -0.94 -23.20
CA PRO A 2 24.30 -0.67 -22.78
C PRO A 2 23.76 -1.93 -22.10
N SER A 3 23.16 -1.77 -20.94
CA SER A 3 22.49 -2.87 -20.23
C SER A 3 21.36 -3.40 -21.11
N SER A 4 21.22 -4.73 -21.19
CA SER A 4 20.07 -5.32 -21.86
C SER A 4 18.78 -4.79 -21.22
N PRO A 5 17.74 -4.47 -22.03
CA PRO A 5 16.50 -3.93 -21.50
C PRO A 5 15.85 -4.92 -20.53
N LEU A 6 15.51 -4.43 -19.33
CA LEU A 6 14.96 -5.24 -18.25
C LEU A 6 13.79 -4.53 -17.61
N VAL A 7 12.67 -5.24 -17.50
CA VAL A 7 11.43 -4.82 -16.83
C VAL A 7 11.12 -5.80 -15.71
N GLU A 8 10.68 -5.29 -14.57
CA GLU A 8 10.07 -6.08 -13.52
C GLU A 8 8.55 -6.00 -13.63
N CYS A 9 7.88 -7.10 -13.31
CA CYS A 9 6.43 -7.13 -13.14
C CYS A 9 6.09 -7.78 -11.80
N VAL A 10 5.15 -7.16 -11.06
CA VAL A 10 4.77 -7.59 -9.70
C VAL A 10 3.25 -7.76 -9.61
N PRO A 11 2.65 -8.68 -10.39
CA PRO A 11 1.21 -8.90 -10.30
C PRO A 11 0.81 -9.52 -8.97
N ASN A 12 -0.40 -9.17 -8.55
CA ASN A 12 -0.99 -9.68 -7.34
C ASN A 12 -2.30 -10.39 -7.69
N PHE A 13 -2.43 -11.62 -7.23
CA PHE A 13 -3.55 -12.50 -7.53
C PHE A 13 -4.42 -12.74 -6.30
N SER A 14 -5.73 -12.80 -6.48
CA SER A 14 -6.71 -13.05 -5.41
C SER A 14 -6.81 -14.55 -5.10
N GLU A 15 -5.70 -15.14 -4.73
CA GLU A 15 -5.55 -16.50 -4.23
C GLU A 15 -4.28 -16.60 -3.39
N GLY A 16 -4.40 -17.03 -2.15
CA GLY A 16 -3.26 -17.18 -1.22
C GLY A 16 -3.28 -18.50 -0.45
N ARG A 17 -4.22 -19.40 -0.76
CA ARG A 17 -4.49 -20.63 -0.01
C ARG A 17 -4.35 -21.90 -0.84
N ASP A 18 -4.85 -21.86 -2.08
CA ASP A 18 -4.75 -23.00 -2.99
C ASP A 18 -3.41 -23.00 -3.74
N ALA A 19 -2.47 -23.79 -3.24
CA ALA A 19 -1.15 -23.94 -3.84
C ALA A 19 -1.20 -24.52 -5.28
N ALA A 20 -2.25 -25.23 -5.68
CA ALA A 20 -2.37 -25.73 -7.04
C ALA A 20 -2.73 -24.61 -8.01
N VAL A 21 -3.62 -23.72 -7.61
CA VAL A 21 -3.95 -22.52 -8.39
C VAL A 21 -2.73 -21.61 -8.52
N ILE A 22 -2.01 -21.36 -7.42
CA ILE A 22 -0.79 -20.54 -7.42
C ILE A 22 0.25 -21.13 -8.37
N ARG A 23 0.52 -22.44 -8.27
CA ARG A 23 1.45 -23.14 -9.19
C ARG A 23 1.00 -23.10 -10.64
N GLY A 24 -0.30 -23.16 -10.90
CA GLY A 24 -0.83 -23.00 -12.27
C GLY A 24 -0.52 -21.63 -12.86
N ILE A 25 -0.58 -20.57 -12.04
CA ILE A 25 -0.26 -19.21 -12.47
C ILE A 25 1.25 -19.04 -12.67
N THR A 26 2.10 -19.51 -11.74
CA THR A 26 3.55 -19.41 -11.86
C THR A 26 4.10 -20.21 -13.03
N ALA A 27 3.53 -21.38 -13.32
CA ALA A 27 3.90 -22.20 -14.48
C ALA A 27 3.71 -21.46 -15.83
N GLU A 28 2.65 -20.65 -15.95
CA GLU A 28 2.43 -19.83 -17.15
C GLU A 28 3.47 -18.72 -17.30
N ILE A 29 3.99 -18.18 -16.19
CA ILE A 29 5.08 -17.21 -16.18
C ILE A 29 6.40 -17.87 -16.58
N GLU A 30 6.75 -18.98 -15.93
CA GLU A 30 7.99 -19.72 -16.15
C GLU A 30 8.09 -20.32 -17.56
N ALA A 31 6.95 -20.64 -18.19
CA ALA A 31 6.89 -21.12 -19.57
C ALA A 31 7.28 -20.06 -20.61
N VAL A 32 7.39 -18.79 -20.24
CA VAL A 32 7.79 -17.72 -21.15
C VAL A 32 9.32 -17.61 -21.21
N ARG A 33 9.90 -17.91 -22.35
CA ARG A 33 11.35 -17.81 -22.55
C ARG A 33 11.81 -16.35 -22.35
N GLY A 34 12.86 -16.17 -21.55
CA GLY A 34 13.44 -14.85 -21.27
C GLY A 34 12.82 -14.13 -20.06
N VAL A 35 11.98 -14.84 -19.31
CA VAL A 35 11.47 -14.39 -18.01
C VAL A 35 12.15 -15.19 -16.90
N THR A 36 12.46 -14.55 -15.81
CA THR A 36 12.95 -15.17 -14.57
C THR A 36 11.97 -14.87 -13.46
N LEU A 37 11.36 -15.91 -12.89
CA LEU A 37 10.56 -15.82 -11.66
C LEU A 37 11.50 -15.56 -10.49
N LEU A 38 11.27 -14.50 -9.72
CA LEU A 38 12.13 -14.12 -8.60
C LEU A 38 11.53 -14.52 -7.25
N ASP A 39 10.21 -14.32 -7.10
CA ASP A 39 9.55 -14.55 -5.82
C ASP A 39 8.07 -14.89 -6.00
N VAL A 40 7.54 -15.69 -5.05
CA VAL A 40 6.13 -16.04 -4.91
C VAL A 40 5.78 -15.95 -3.44
N ASP A 41 5.04 -14.92 -3.05
CA ASP A 41 4.69 -14.61 -1.66
C ASP A 41 3.17 -14.80 -1.43
N PRO A 42 2.72 -16.00 -1.01
CA PRO A 42 1.33 -16.26 -0.69
C PRO A 42 0.98 -15.79 0.73
N GLY A 43 -0.08 -15.00 0.84
CA GLY A 43 -0.65 -14.56 2.11
C GLY A 43 -1.99 -15.24 2.40
N GLU A 44 -2.04 -16.15 3.37
CA GLU A 44 -3.24 -16.91 3.70
C GLU A 44 -4.37 -16.02 4.25
N ASP A 45 -4.07 -15.10 5.17
CA ASP A 45 -5.04 -14.18 5.77
C ASP A 45 -5.60 -13.18 4.76
N THR A 46 -4.74 -12.67 3.90
CA THR A 46 -5.12 -11.75 2.82
C THR A 46 -5.81 -12.46 1.67
N ASN A 47 -5.66 -13.78 1.59
CA ASN A 47 -6.04 -14.62 0.46
C ASN A 47 -5.55 -14.03 -0.86
N ARG A 48 -4.25 -13.76 -0.93
CA ARG A 48 -3.60 -13.04 -2.02
C ARG A 48 -2.17 -13.50 -2.18
N THR A 49 -1.71 -13.66 -3.40
CA THR A 49 -0.31 -13.95 -3.71
C THR A 49 0.29 -12.81 -4.51
N VAL A 50 1.46 -12.35 -4.08
CA VAL A 50 2.32 -11.44 -4.85
C VAL A 50 3.33 -12.30 -5.60
N ILE A 51 3.45 -12.09 -6.91
CA ILE A 51 4.42 -12.80 -7.74
C ILE A 51 5.34 -11.76 -8.39
N THR A 52 6.65 -11.94 -8.25
CA THR A 52 7.65 -11.04 -8.82
C THR A 52 8.45 -11.76 -9.89
N PHE A 53 8.53 -11.18 -11.07
CA PHE A 53 9.37 -11.71 -12.16
C PHE A 53 9.97 -10.58 -13.00
N VAL A 54 11.06 -10.89 -13.68
CA VAL A 54 11.82 -9.95 -14.52
C VAL A 54 12.17 -10.57 -15.86
N GLY A 55 12.39 -9.73 -16.84
CA GLY A 55 12.84 -10.18 -18.16
C GLY A 55 12.87 -9.06 -19.20
N ALA A 56 13.06 -9.44 -20.45
CA ALA A 56 12.93 -8.51 -21.56
C ALA A 56 11.48 -7.99 -21.66
N PRO A 57 11.26 -6.74 -22.09
CA PRO A 57 9.95 -6.08 -22.10
C PRO A 57 8.82 -6.94 -22.67
N ASP A 58 8.98 -7.46 -23.88
CA ASP A 58 7.94 -8.25 -24.56
C ASP A 58 7.69 -9.59 -23.86
N ALA A 59 8.74 -10.23 -23.33
CA ALA A 59 8.61 -11.48 -22.60
C ALA A 59 7.84 -11.28 -21.29
N VAL A 60 8.12 -10.18 -20.57
CA VAL A 60 7.41 -9.82 -19.33
C VAL A 60 5.93 -9.52 -19.61
N ALA A 61 5.62 -8.79 -20.69
CA ALA A 61 4.25 -8.53 -21.07
C ALA A 61 3.48 -9.81 -21.45
N GLU A 62 4.13 -10.73 -22.18
CA GLU A 62 3.55 -12.05 -22.50
C GLU A 62 3.30 -12.87 -21.22
N ALA A 63 4.25 -12.91 -20.29
CA ALA A 63 4.10 -13.61 -19.02
C ALA A 63 2.95 -13.05 -18.17
N ALA A 64 2.87 -11.72 -18.08
CA ALA A 64 1.78 -11.03 -17.37
C ALA A 64 0.40 -11.35 -17.97
N PHE A 65 0.31 -11.37 -19.30
CA PHE A 65 -0.92 -11.74 -20.00
C PHE A 65 -1.31 -13.20 -19.74
N ARG A 66 -0.37 -14.15 -19.87
CA ARG A 66 -0.64 -15.58 -19.62
C ARG A 66 -1.07 -15.83 -18.18
N ALA A 67 -0.36 -15.24 -17.22
CA ALA A 67 -0.71 -15.32 -15.81
C ALA A 67 -2.11 -14.74 -15.52
N GLY A 68 -2.43 -13.57 -16.08
CA GLY A 68 -3.76 -12.96 -15.96
C GLY A 68 -4.88 -13.81 -16.56
N ARG A 69 -4.63 -14.43 -17.72
CA ARG A 69 -5.55 -15.38 -18.36
C ARG A 69 -5.76 -16.63 -17.50
N GLN A 70 -4.68 -17.20 -16.96
CA GLN A 70 -4.75 -18.36 -16.08
C GLN A 70 -5.49 -18.04 -14.78
N ALA A 71 -5.26 -16.87 -14.19
CA ALA A 71 -5.97 -16.41 -13.01
C ALA A 71 -7.49 -16.33 -13.26
N ALA A 72 -7.91 -15.75 -14.41
CA ALA A 72 -9.32 -15.68 -14.79
C ALA A 72 -9.98 -17.06 -14.96
N ALA A 73 -9.20 -18.05 -15.37
CA ALA A 73 -9.69 -19.44 -15.55
C ALA A 73 -9.81 -20.21 -14.23
N SER A 74 -8.88 -19.98 -13.29
CA SER A 74 -8.73 -20.80 -12.08
C SER A 74 -9.29 -20.15 -10.81
N ILE A 75 -9.36 -18.81 -10.74
CA ILE A 75 -9.87 -18.08 -9.56
C ILE A 75 -11.35 -17.73 -9.79
N ASP A 76 -12.16 -17.96 -8.77
CA ASP A 76 -13.57 -17.59 -8.75
C ASP A 76 -13.82 -16.50 -7.71
N MET A 77 -13.92 -15.24 -8.15
CA MET A 77 -14.11 -14.08 -7.29
C MET A 77 -15.43 -14.10 -6.52
N THR A 78 -16.44 -14.85 -6.97
CA THR A 78 -17.72 -14.99 -6.25
C THR A 78 -17.56 -15.73 -4.92
N ARG A 79 -16.48 -16.49 -4.78
CA ARG A 79 -16.16 -17.29 -3.60
C ARG A 79 -14.96 -16.76 -2.81
N HIS A 80 -14.31 -15.70 -3.33
CA HIS A 80 -13.09 -15.16 -2.76
C HIS A 80 -13.38 -14.27 -1.55
N HIS A 81 -12.72 -14.58 -0.42
CA HIS A 81 -12.71 -13.77 0.79
C HIS A 81 -11.29 -13.67 1.35
N GLY A 82 -10.87 -12.45 1.70
CA GLY A 82 -9.57 -12.14 2.31
C GLY A 82 -9.60 -10.76 2.94
N SER A 83 -8.65 -10.48 3.83
CA SER A 83 -8.58 -9.18 4.54
C SER A 83 -8.02 -8.04 3.67
N HIS A 84 -7.50 -8.33 2.48
CA HIS A 84 -6.95 -7.34 1.57
C HIS A 84 -7.98 -6.88 0.53
N ALA A 85 -7.99 -5.56 0.23
CA ALA A 85 -8.80 -4.98 -0.84
C ALA A 85 -8.45 -5.57 -2.21
N ARG A 86 -9.46 -5.89 -3.03
CA ARG A 86 -9.27 -6.49 -4.36
C ARG A 86 -10.44 -6.18 -5.30
N MET A 87 -10.18 -6.19 -6.62
CA MET A 87 -11.20 -5.99 -7.64
C MET A 87 -11.38 -7.20 -8.58
N GLY A 88 -10.38 -8.07 -8.69
CA GLY A 88 -10.44 -9.20 -9.60
C GLY A 88 -9.41 -10.26 -9.33
N ALA A 89 -9.46 -11.36 -10.10
CA ALA A 89 -8.58 -12.51 -9.97
C ALA A 89 -7.10 -12.14 -10.11
N MET A 90 -6.74 -11.25 -11.04
CA MET A 90 -5.50 -10.49 -11.03
C MET A 90 -5.84 -9.07 -10.61
N ASP A 91 -5.66 -8.78 -9.32
CA ASP A 91 -6.09 -7.51 -8.74
C ASP A 91 -5.29 -6.33 -9.25
N VAL A 92 -3.95 -6.45 -9.30
CA VAL A 92 -3.07 -5.40 -9.82
C VAL A 92 -1.87 -6.00 -10.55
N CYS A 93 -1.47 -5.37 -11.66
CA CYS A 93 -0.33 -5.80 -12.47
C CYS A 93 0.51 -4.58 -12.87
N PRO A 94 1.54 -4.22 -12.09
CA PRO A 94 2.46 -3.13 -12.41
C PRO A 94 3.63 -3.59 -13.26
N PHE A 95 4.02 -2.79 -14.24
CA PHE A 95 5.30 -2.85 -14.92
C PHE A 95 6.24 -1.78 -14.35
N VAL A 96 7.47 -2.17 -14.05
CA VAL A 96 8.48 -1.32 -13.38
C VAL A 96 9.75 -1.30 -14.22
N PRO A 97 10.26 -0.12 -14.63
CA PRO A 97 11.49 -0.04 -15.40
C PRO A 97 12.68 -0.35 -14.49
N VAL A 98 13.57 -1.29 -14.92
CA VAL A 98 14.76 -1.69 -14.15
C VAL A 98 16.02 -1.18 -14.83
N ALA A 99 16.25 -1.53 -16.09
CA ALA A 99 17.46 -1.15 -16.82
C ALA A 99 17.18 -1.03 -18.32
N GLY A 100 17.75 -0.01 -18.95
CA GLY A 100 17.64 0.19 -20.41
C GLY A 100 16.21 0.34 -20.94
N VAL A 101 15.25 0.69 -20.07
CA VAL A 101 13.82 0.85 -20.35
C VAL A 101 13.33 2.12 -19.67
N THR A 102 12.47 2.85 -20.31
CA THR A 102 11.85 4.06 -19.75
C THR A 102 10.50 3.75 -19.11
N MET A 103 10.00 4.67 -18.31
CA MET A 103 8.61 4.61 -17.81
C MET A 103 7.59 4.63 -18.97
N GLY A 104 7.89 5.34 -20.05
CA GLY A 104 7.07 5.37 -21.26
C GLY A 104 6.93 3.99 -21.91
N ASP A 105 8.01 3.23 -21.96
CA ASP A 105 7.98 1.85 -22.46
C ASP A 105 7.12 0.96 -21.57
N CYS A 106 7.25 1.08 -20.24
CA CYS A 106 6.39 0.35 -19.29
C CYS A 106 4.91 0.72 -19.42
N VAL A 107 4.60 1.98 -19.69
CA VAL A 107 3.22 2.43 -20.02
C VAL A 107 2.69 1.75 -21.27
N ALA A 108 3.52 1.63 -22.32
CA ALA A 108 3.13 0.94 -23.54
C ALA A 108 2.85 -0.55 -23.28
N LEU A 109 3.71 -1.24 -22.51
CA LEU A 109 3.50 -2.63 -22.09
C LEU A 109 2.20 -2.81 -21.30
N ALA A 110 1.95 -1.91 -20.34
CA ALA A 110 0.73 -1.93 -19.54
C ALA A 110 -0.53 -1.78 -20.39
N ARG A 111 -0.51 -0.88 -21.36
CA ARG A 111 -1.63 -0.65 -22.29
C ARG A 111 -1.86 -1.85 -23.20
N GLU A 112 -0.81 -2.41 -23.77
CA GLU A 112 -0.92 -3.59 -24.65
C GLU A 112 -1.40 -4.82 -23.88
N THR A 113 -0.85 -5.08 -22.69
CA THR A 113 -1.33 -6.16 -21.82
C THR A 113 -2.78 -5.95 -21.43
N GLY A 114 -3.17 -4.71 -21.06
CA GLY A 114 -4.54 -4.36 -20.73
C GLY A 114 -5.51 -4.57 -21.90
N ARG A 115 -5.11 -4.20 -23.12
CA ARG A 115 -5.91 -4.42 -24.33
C ARG A 115 -6.17 -5.91 -24.55
N ARG A 116 -5.14 -6.74 -24.49
CA ARG A 116 -5.23 -8.21 -24.66
C ARG A 116 -6.10 -8.87 -23.59
N ILE A 117 -5.98 -8.44 -22.32
CA ILE A 117 -6.86 -8.89 -21.23
C ILE A 117 -8.31 -8.47 -21.48
N GLY A 118 -8.53 -7.24 -21.96
CA GLY A 118 -9.85 -6.75 -22.33
C GLY A 118 -10.53 -7.58 -23.42
N GLU A 119 -9.79 -8.12 -24.38
CA GLU A 119 -10.26 -9.03 -25.42
C GLU A 119 -10.77 -10.38 -24.88
N LEU A 120 -10.34 -10.76 -23.66
CA LEU A 120 -10.89 -11.92 -22.95
C LEU A 120 -12.26 -11.62 -22.28
N GLY A 121 -12.80 -10.42 -22.43
CA GLY A 121 -14.06 -9.99 -21.81
C GLY A 121 -13.92 -9.59 -20.34
N ILE A 122 -12.73 -9.20 -19.92
CA ILE A 122 -12.43 -8.74 -18.55
C ILE A 122 -12.29 -7.21 -18.58
N PRO A 123 -13.05 -6.46 -17.77
CA PRO A 123 -12.85 -5.02 -17.61
C PRO A 123 -11.44 -4.71 -17.09
N VAL A 124 -10.76 -3.74 -17.69
CA VAL A 124 -9.41 -3.33 -17.30
C VAL A 124 -9.37 -1.83 -17.03
N TYR A 125 -8.80 -1.47 -15.87
CA TYR A 125 -8.50 -0.09 -15.50
C TYR A 125 -6.99 0.14 -15.52
N LEU A 126 -6.57 1.21 -16.18
CA LEU A 126 -5.18 1.64 -16.13
C LEU A 126 -4.92 2.54 -14.93
N TYR A 127 -3.75 2.41 -14.29
CA TYR A 127 -3.40 3.19 -13.11
C TYR A 127 -1.97 3.72 -13.13
N GLU A 128 -1.60 4.57 -12.16
CA GLU A 128 -0.32 5.25 -12.00
C GLU A 128 0.09 5.99 -13.29
N HIS A 129 1.28 5.72 -13.83
CA HIS A 129 1.77 6.37 -15.03
C HIS A 129 0.99 5.98 -16.30
N ALA A 130 0.34 4.84 -16.32
CA ALA A 130 -0.50 4.40 -17.44
C ALA A 130 -1.93 4.95 -17.39
N ALA A 131 -2.35 5.57 -16.28
CA ALA A 131 -3.69 6.04 -16.03
C ALA A 131 -4.23 6.93 -17.16
N SER A 132 -5.47 6.71 -17.58
CA SER A 132 -6.17 7.50 -18.59
C SER A 132 -6.73 8.82 -18.06
N SER A 133 -6.81 8.97 -16.71
CA SER A 133 -7.27 10.21 -16.06
C SER A 133 -6.53 10.44 -14.73
N PRO A 134 -6.45 11.69 -14.22
CA PRO A 134 -5.75 11.99 -12.99
C PRO A 134 -6.25 11.22 -11.76
N VAL A 135 -7.56 10.97 -11.67
CA VAL A 135 -8.17 10.24 -10.54
C VAL A 135 -7.71 8.79 -10.50
N ARG A 136 -7.46 8.17 -11.65
CA ARG A 136 -7.02 6.77 -11.79
C ARG A 136 -5.54 6.56 -11.49
N ARG A 137 -4.75 7.63 -11.33
CA ARG A 137 -3.37 7.51 -10.84
C ARG A 137 -3.32 6.89 -9.44
N ASN A 138 -4.32 7.14 -8.62
CA ASN A 138 -4.39 6.58 -7.28
C ASN A 138 -5.05 5.20 -7.29
N LEU A 139 -4.28 4.16 -7.02
CA LEU A 139 -4.77 2.77 -6.94
C LEU A 139 -5.94 2.61 -5.95
N ALA A 140 -5.91 3.31 -4.81
CA ALA A 140 -7.01 3.24 -3.85
C ALA A 140 -8.31 3.82 -4.41
N ALA A 141 -8.25 4.86 -5.25
CA ALA A 141 -9.43 5.39 -5.93
C ALA A 141 -9.98 4.40 -6.96
N VAL A 142 -9.09 3.72 -7.70
CA VAL A 142 -9.51 2.67 -8.66
C VAL A 142 -10.15 1.50 -7.92
N ARG A 143 -9.59 1.06 -6.79
CA ARG A 143 -10.13 -0.05 -5.97
C ARG A 143 -11.38 0.31 -5.16
N ALA A 144 -11.72 1.59 -5.04
CA ALA A 144 -12.85 2.02 -4.21
C ALA A 144 -14.15 1.27 -4.56
N GLY A 145 -14.78 0.67 -3.56
CA GLY A 145 -15.92 -0.23 -3.70
C GLY A 145 -15.57 -1.69 -3.89
N GLU A 146 -14.31 -2.00 -4.18
CA GLU A 146 -13.78 -3.36 -4.35
C GLU A 146 -14.56 -4.21 -5.37
N TYR A 147 -14.44 -5.52 -5.30
CA TYR A 147 -15.18 -6.45 -6.15
C TYR A 147 -16.71 -6.31 -5.95
N GLU A 148 -17.15 -6.10 -4.72
CA GLU A 148 -18.57 -5.98 -4.36
C GLU A 148 -19.23 -4.71 -4.94
N GLY A 149 -18.47 -3.64 -5.08
CA GLY A 149 -18.95 -2.39 -5.68
C GLY A 149 -18.73 -2.29 -7.18
N LEU A 150 -18.12 -3.30 -7.82
CA LEU A 150 -17.67 -3.23 -9.20
C LEU A 150 -18.83 -3.09 -10.20
N GLU A 151 -19.95 -3.75 -9.97
CA GLU A 151 -21.13 -3.63 -10.86
C GLU A 151 -21.61 -2.19 -10.92
N ARG A 152 -21.75 -1.54 -9.77
CA ARG A 152 -22.14 -0.12 -9.69
C ARG A 152 -21.09 0.79 -10.32
N LYS A 153 -19.79 0.50 -10.10
CA LYS A 153 -18.69 1.27 -10.72
C LYS A 153 -18.73 1.19 -12.24
N LEU A 154 -18.98 0.01 -12.81
CA LEU A 154 -19.07 -0.20 -14.27
C LEU A 154 -20.28 0.50 -14.91
N ALA A 155 -21.33 0.75 -14.13
CA ALA A 155 -22.50 1.51 -14.58
C ALA A 155 -22.26 3.04 -14.61
N ASP A 156 -21.21 3.52 -13.91
CA ASP A 156 -20.85 4.94 -13.87
C ASP A 156 -20.03 5.31 -15.13
N PRO A 157 -20.48 6.28 -15.94
CA PRO A 157 -19.76 6.72 -17.13
C PRO A 157 -18.32 7.21 -16.86
N GLU A 158 -18.05 7.80 -15.69
CA GLU A 158 -16.71 8.25 -15.31
C GLU A 158 -15.76 7.07 -15.03
N TRP A 159 -16.31 5.92 -14.69
CA TRP A 159 -15.57 4.69 -14.41
C TRP A 159 -15.66 3.65 -15.52
N ARG A 160 -15.97 4.08 -16.73
CA ARG A 160 -15.89 3.17 -17.89
C ARG A 160 -14.47 2.58 -17.98
N PRO A 161 -14.32 1.24 -18.12
CA PRO A 161 -13.00 0.63 -18.23
C PRO A 161 -12.21 1.13 -19.43
N ASP A 162 -10.88 1.13 -19.32
CA ASP A 162 -9.98 1.53 -20.40
C ASP A 162 -9.98 0.50 -21.52
N PHE A 163 -10.11 -0.79 -21.15
CA PHE A 163 -10.25 -1.90 -22.10
C PHE A 163 -11.28 -2.91 -21.58
N GLY A 164 -11.80 -3.70 -22.52
CA GLY A 164 -12.83 -4.69 -22.22
C GLY A 164 -14.22 -4.07 -22.08
N PRO A 165 -15.23 -4.91 -21.82
CA PRO A 165 -16.61 -4.47 -21.74
C PRO A 165 -16.91 -3.77 -20.41
N ALA A 166 -17.75 -2.73 -20.43
CA ALA A 166 -18.34 -2.16 -19.21
C ALA A 166 -19.46 -3.09 -18.69
N LYS A 167 -19.12 -4.35 -18.45
CA LYS A 167 -20.02 -5.40 -17.99
C LYS A 167 -19.37 -6.19 -16.86
N TYR A 168 -20.11 -6.40 -15.79
CA TYR A 168 -19.61 -7.11 -14.62
C TYR A 168 -19.25 -8.57 -14.96
N ASN A 169 -17.97 -8.90 -14.78
CA ASN A 169 -17.46 -10.26 -14.92
C ASN A 169 -17.44 -10.90 -13.53
N LEU A 170 -18.45 -11.72 -13.22
CA LEU A 170 -18.63 -12.34 -11.91
C LEU A 170 -17.42 -13.20 -11.49
N ARG A 171 -16.82 -13.95 -12.41
CA ARG A 171 -15.73 -14.85 -12.05
C ARG A 171 -14.39 -14.17 -11.93
N ALA A 172 -14.05 -13.30 -12.87
CA ALA A 172 -12.74 -12.68 -12.91
C ALA A 172 -12.70 -11.29 -12.25
N GLY A 173 -13.84 -10.63 -12.06
CA GLY A 173 -13.89 -9.24 -11.61
C GLY A 173 -13.38 -8.27 -12.66
N ALA A 174 -12.57 -7.29 -12.26
CA ALA A 174 -11.86 -6.35 -13.12
C ALA A 174 -10.37 -6.31 -12.76
N TYR A 175 -9.51 -6.10 -13.74
CA TYR A 175 -8.06 -6.06 -13.57
C TYR A 175 -7.57 -4.61 -13.56
N ILE A 176 -6.54 -4.33 -12.77
CA ILE A 176 -5.89 -3.03 -12.68
C ILE A 176 -4.45 -3.19 -13.17
N ILE A 177 -4.12 -2.55 -14.29
CA ILE A 177 -2.82 -2.71 -14.94
C ILE A 177 -2.15 -1.34 -15.06
N GLY A 178 -0.85 -1.25 -14.82
CA GLY A 178 -0.18 0.05 -14.90
C GLY A 178 1.33 -0.01 -14.94
N ALA A 179 1.93 1.16 -14.92
CA ALA A 179 3.37 1.34 -14.85
C ALA A 179 3.70 2.26 -13.68
N ARG A 180 4.68 1.90 -12.87
CA ARG A 180 5.07 2.66 -11.68
C ARG A 180 6.56 2.54 -11.37
N GLU A 181 7.03 3.41 -10.52
CA GLU A 181 8.35 3.29 -9.92
C GLU A 181 8.41 2.10 -8.95
N PHE A 182 9.62 1.72 -8.54
CA PHE A 182 9.78 0.74 -7.47
C PHE A 182 8.98 1.12 -6.24
N LEU A 183 8.37 0.13 -5.62
CA LEU A 183 7.66 0.29 -4.36
C LEU A 183 8.19 -0.76 -3.37
N ILE A 184 8.75 -0.27 -2.29
CA ILE A 184 9.17 -1.13 -1.18
C ILE A 184 8.00 -1.19 -0.20
N ALA A 185 7.32 -2.33 -0.17
CA ALA A 185 6.30 -2.61 0.82
C ALA A 185 6.98 -3.02 2.13
N TYR A 186 6.64 -2.31 3.21
CA TYR A 186 7.15 -2.63 4.54
C TYR A 186 5.97 -2.77 5.50
N ASN A 187 5.74 -3.99 5.97
CA ASN A 187 4.65 -4.32 6.87
C ASN A 187 5.19 -4.70 8.24
N VAL A 188 4.58 -4.18 9.30
CA VAL A 188 4.92 -4.50 10.68
C VAL A 188 3.66 -4.98 11.39
N ASN A 189 3.69 -6.20 11.89
CA ASN A 189 2.62 -6.72 12.73
C ASN A 189 2.74 -6.15 14.14
N LEU A 190 1.67 -5.61 14.66
CA LEU A 190 1.59 -5.08 16.00
C LEU A 190 1.03 -6.14 16.96
N ALA A 191 1.58 -6.23 18.17
CA ALA A 191 1.06 -7.10 19.21
C ALA A 191 -0.19 -6.49 19.90
N THR A 192 -1.17 -6.06 19.10
CA THR A 192 -2.45 -5.50 19.57
C THR A 192 -3.53 -5.73 18.53
N THR A 193 -4.77 -5.90 18.97
CA THR A 193 -5.97 -5.98 18.13
C THR A 193 -6.64 -4.60 17.94
N ASP A 194 -6.16 -3.57 18.62
CA ASP A 194 -6.71 -2.22 18.48
C ASP A 194 -6.14 -1.53 17.23
N LYS A 195 -6.96 -1.50 16.19
CA LYS A 195 -6.63 -0.91 14.88
C LYS A 195 -6.18 0.56 14.97
N ARG A 196 -6.64 1.31 15.97
CA ARG A 196 -6.28 2.73 16.11
C ARG A 196 -4.79 2.94 16.24
N TYR A 197 -4.07 2.04 16.93
CA TYR A 197 -2.61 2.12 17.01
C TYR A 197 -1.94 1.91 15.66
N ALA A 198 -2.43 0.96 14.87
CA ALA A 198 -1.89 0.72 13.53
C ALA A 198 -2.14 1.91 12.59
N ASP A 199 -3.35 2.48 12.63
CA ASP A 199 -3.71 3.63 11.81
C ASP A 199 -2.88 4.87 12.20
N ASP A 200 -2.68 5.12 13.48
CA ASP A 200 -1.88 6.24 13.98
C ASP A 200 -0.42 6.08 13.58
N ILE A 201 0.18 4.90 13.77
CA ILE A 201 1.56 4.60 13.37
C ILE A 201 1.72 4.79 11.85
N ALA A 202 0.86 4.15 11.07
CA ALA A 202 0.91 4.27 9.62
C ALA A 202 0.72 5.70 9.14
N TYR A 203 -0.15 6.47 9.80
CA TYR A 203 -0.38 7.88 9.49
C TYR A 203 0.84 8.75 9.74
N GLU A 204 1.55 8.53 10.84
CA GLU A 204 2.73 9.31 11.19
C GLU A 204 3.98 8.92 10.39
N LEU A 205 4.15 7.64 10.08
CA LEU A 205 5.31 7.15 9.33
C LEU A 205 5.22 7.50 7.84
N ARG A 206 4.05 7.46 7.24
CA ARG A 206 3.90 7.77 5.83
C ARG A 206 4.10 9.26 5.56
N GLU A 207 4.79 9.57 4.49
CA GLU A 207 5.12 10.95 4.08
C GLU A 207 3.89 11.87 3.99
N ARG A 208 2.79 11.40 3.39
CA ARG A 208 1.54 12.15 3.28
C ARG A 208 0.83 12.41 4.62
N GLY A 209 1.08 11.58 5.61
CA GLY A 209 0.55 11.74 6.96
C GLY A 209 1.22 12.89 7.70
N ARG A 210 2.55 12.95 7.66
CA ARG A 210 3.35 14.00 8.29
C ARG A 210 2.95 15.40 7.85
N HIS A 211 2.65 15.60 6.57
CA HIS A 211 2.28 16.90 6.03
C HIS A 211 0.91 17.40 6.47
N LYS A 212 0.03 16.53 6.96
CA LYS A 212 -1.33 16.92 7.38
C LYS A 212 -1.42 17.39 8.83
N ARG A 213 -0.55 16.91 9.71
CA ARG A 213 -0.61 17.26 11.15
C ARG A 213 0.26 18.45 11.56
N SER A 214 1.27 18.80 10.84
CA SER A 214 2.13 20.01 10.90
C SER A 214 3.47 19.64 10.27
N GLY A 215 3.82 20.30 9.21
CA GLY A 215 4.91 19.92 8.33
C GLY A 215 6.30 19.75 8.95
N ASN A 216 6.53 18.90 9.87
CA ASN A 216 7.82 18.43 10.39
C ASN A 216 7.68 17.73 11.74
N VAL A 217 6.70 16.86 11.92
CA VAL A 217 6.58 16.04 13.14
C VAL A 217 7.43 14.80 13.00
N ALA A 218 8.35 14.58 13.93
CA ALA A 218 8.95 13.27 14.13
C ALA A 218 7.95 12.39 14.89
N PRO A 219 7.58 11.20 14.38
CA PRO A 219 6.55 10.37 15.00
C PRO A 219 7.10 9.61 16.20
N PHE A 220 6.28 9.49 17.21
CA PHE A 220 6.53 8.59 18.33
C PHE A 220 5.31 7.87 18.79
N TYR A 221 5.45 6.57 18.97
CA TYR A 221 4.41 5.67 19.34
C TYR A 221 4.73 4.88 20.57
N TYR A 222 3.76 4.82 21.47
CA TYR A 222 3.70 3.78 22.47
C TYR A 222 2.26 3.55 22.96
N LYS A 223 1.98 2.38 23.54
CA LYS A 223 0.68 2.03 24.14
C LYS A 223 0.14 3.15 25.02
N GLY A 224 -0.95 3.76 24.65
CA GLY A 224 -1.58 4.86 25.38
C GLY A 224 -1.43 6.20 24.67
N ASP A 225 -1.34 7.27 25.41
CA ASP A 225 -1.32 8.62 24.86
C ASP A 225 -0.01 8.93 24.15
N VAL A 226 -0.11 9.40 22.93
CA VAL A 226 1.02 9.77 22.08
C VAL A 226 1.33 11.24 22.27
N VAL A 227 2.59 11.54 22.54
CA VAL A 227 3.12 12.90 22.49
C VAL A 227 3.92 13.06 21.21
N LEU A 228 3.46 13.94 20.33
CA LEU A 228 4.12 14.24 19.07
C LEU A 228 4.96 15.49 19.21
N PHE A 229 6.21 15.42 18.78
CA PHE A 229 7.11 16.57 18.72
C PHE A 229 7.19 17.09 17.30
N ALA A 230 6.71 18.30 17.07
CA ALA A 230 7.02 19.07 15.89
C ALA A 230 8.26 19.94 16.15
N ARG A 231 8.88 20.43 15.08
CA ARG A 231 10.06 21.27 15.17
C ARG A 231 9.85 22.50 16.07
N ASP A 232 8.60 23.00 16.14
CA ASP A 232 8.23 24.21 16.86
C ASP A 232 6.96 24.05 17.72
N CYS A 233 6.44 22.83 17.93
CA CYS A 233 5.25 22.61 18.73
C CYS A 233 5.13 21.15 19.21
N PHE A 234 4.29 20.93 20.23
CA PHE A 234 3.98 19.65 20.82
C PHE A 234 2.50 19.34 20.61
N SER A 235 2.19 18.21 20.02
CA SER A 235 0.80 17.79 19.78
C SER A 235 0.32 16.80 20.84
N CYS A 236 -0.91 16.98 21.31
CA CYS A 236 -1.56 16.04 22.20
C CYS A 236 -1.95 14.77 21.43
N GLY A 237 -1.61 13.59 21.93
CA GLY A 237 -2.00 12.32 21.33
C GLY A 237 -3.45 11.93 21.58
N ALA A 238 -4.11 12.58 22.55
CA ALA A 238 -5.48 12.28 22.94
C ALA A 238 -6.54 13.20 22.29
N CYS A 239 -6.10 14.34 21.70
CA CYS A 239 -6.97 15.29 20.97
C CYS A 239 -6.14 16.14 20.00
N ASP A 240 -6.79 17.03 19.25
CA ASP A 240 -6.15 17.89 18.23
C ASP A 240 -5.41 19.11 18.81
N HIS A 241 -5.21 19.20 20.13
CA HIS A 241 -4.53 20.32 20.74
C HIS A 241 -3.04 20.33 20.40
N VAL A 242 -2.54 21.51 20.05
CA VAL A 242 -1.12 21.77 19.77
C VAL A 242 -0.59 22.82 20.72
N ALA A 243 0.42 22.48 21.48
CA ALA A 243 1.09 23.35 22.44
C ALA A 243 2.43 23.86 21.87
N LYS A 244 2.83 25.07 22.26
CA LYS A 244 4.11 25.68 21.84
C LYS A 244 5.30 25.32 22.77
N SER A 245 5.03 24.66 23.87
CA SER A 245 6.07 24.17 24.78
C SER A 245 5.64 22.89 25.49
N TRP A 246 6.60 22.14 26.03
CA TRP A 246 6.35 20.99 26.86
C TRP A 246 5.48 21.31 28.08
N ALA A 247 5.78 22.40 28.76
CA ALA A 247 5.00 22.83 29.93
C ALA A 247 3.53 23.13 29.58
N ALA A 248 3.29 23.73 28.40
CA ALA A 248 1.94 24.00 27.92
C ALA A 248 1.21 22.69 27.56
N LEU A 249 1.90 21.70 26.99
CA LEU A 249 1.34 20.39 26.71
C LEU A 249 0.98 19.64 28.00
N ASP A 250 1.88 19.62 28.99
CA ASP A 250 1.64 18.98 30.28
C ASP A 250 0.46 19.64 31.02
N ALA A 251 0.39 20.97 31.00
CA ALA A 251 -0.76 21.70 31.54
C ALA A 251 -2.09 21.34 30.82
N HIS A 252 -2.03 21.16 29.51
CA HIS A 252 -3.18 20.69 28.74
C HIS A 252 -3.59 19.26 29.14
N TYR A 253 -2.65 18.33 29.27
CA TYR A 253 -2.93 16.97 29.72
C TYR A 253 -3.56 16.94 31.11
N ARG A 254 -3.06 17.75 32.04
CA ARG A 254 -3.64 17.86 33.40
C ARG A 254 -5.04 18.46 33.37
N GLY A 255 -5.23 19.56 32.64
CA GLY A 255 -6.51 20.27 32.61
C GLY A 255 -7.61 19.59 31.80
N THR A 256 -7.25 18.97 30.68
CA THR A 256 -8.22 18.42 29.73
C THR A 256 -8.43 16.91 29.92
N HIS A 257 -7.35 16.18 30.22
CA HIS A 257 -7.40 14.70 30.29
C HIS A 257 -7.23 14.17 31.70
N GLY A 258 -7.04 15.02 32.71
CA GLY A 258 -6.82 14.62 34.11
C GLY A 258 -5.56 13.80 34.33
N ARG A 259 -4.52 14.00 33.50
CA ARG A 259 -3.31 13.18 33.46
C ARG A 259 -2.07 14.05 33.64
N ASP A 260 -1.16 13.62 34.50
CA ASP A 260 0.13 14.28 34.74
C ASP A 260 1.21 13.64 33.86
N LEU A 261 1.50 14.31 32.74
CA LEU A 261 2.45 13.84 31.74
C LEU A 261 3.89 13.88 32.30
N ALA A 262 4.25 14.90 33.09
CA ALA A 262 5.57 15.01 33.69
C ALA A 262 5.82 13.90 34.73
N ALA A 263 4.85 13.63 35.59
CA ALA A 263 4.95 12.53 36.57
C ALA A 263 5.05 11.18 35.89
N ARG A 264 4.33 11.00 34.79
CA ARG A 264 4.39 9.75 34.02
C ARG A 264 5.74 9.54 33.36
N TYR A 265 6.34 10.58 32.80
CA TYR A 265 7.70 10.51 32.24
C TYR A 265 8.73 10.20 33.31
N ALA A 266 8.63 10.87 34.48
CA ALA A 266 9.52 10.59 35.60
C ALA A 266 9.43 9.12 36.08
N ALA A 267 8.23 8.55 36.15
CA ALA A 267 8.01 7.16 36.53
C ALA A 267 8.62 6.15 35.53
N LEU A 268 8.88 6.56 34.31
CA LEU A 268 9.58 5.76 33.30
C LEU A 268 11.09 6.01 33.24
N GLY A 269 11.63 6.77 34.19
CA GLY A 269 13.05 7.09 34.25
C GLY A 269 13.50 8.23 33.36
N TYR A 270 12.56 9.07 32.89
CA TYR A 270 12.90 10.29 32.15
C TYR A 270 12.99 11.48 33.09
N VAL A 271 14.04 12.28 32.94
CA VAL A 271 14.08 13.58 33.61
C VAL A 271 13.19 14.52 32.86
N PRO A 272 12.18 15.13 33.52
CA PRO A 272 11.40 16.18 32.90
C PRO A 272 12.27 17.43 32.78
N GLY A 273 13.01 17.52 31.68
CA GLY A 273 13.83 18.65 31.30
C GLY A 273 13.57 18.98 29.86
N GLU A 274 13.78 20.23 29.49
CA GLU A 274 13.68 20.67 28.11
C GLU A 274 15.07 21.07 27.62
N VAL A 275 15.50 20.50 26.48
CA VAL A 275 16.58 21.04 25.68
C VAL A 275 15.95 21.55 24.39
N GLU A 276 16.07 22.83 24.13
CA GLU A 276 15.41 23.50 23.01
C GLU A 276 13.88 23.28 22.99
N GLY A 277 13.25 23.30 24.18
CA GLY A 277 11.81 23.07 24.29
C GLY A 277 11.35 21.62 24.13
N LYS A 278 12.27 20.65 24.16
CA LYS A 278 11.94 19.21 24.02
C LYS A 278 12.36 18.46 25.27
N PRO A 279 11.54 17.50 25.75
CA PRO A 279 11.92 16.66 26.88
C PRO A 279 13.11 15.78 26.52
N VAL A 280 13.99 15.59 27.48
CA VAL A 280 15.19 14.76 27.36
C VAL A 280 15.19 13.63 28.36
N TYR A 281 15.94 12.57 28.07
CA TYR A 281 16.23 11.51 29.03
C TYR A 281 17.21 11.97 30.09
N ALA A 282 17.25 11.23 31.20
CA ALA A 282 18.24 11.45 32.25
C ALA A 282 19.70 11.36 31.76
N ASP A 283 19.95 10.60 30.72
CA ASP A 283 21.25 10.45 30.05
C ASP A 283 21.50 11.48 28.92
N GLY A 284 20.66 12.51 28.81
CA GLY A 284 20.80 13.58 27.84
C GLY A 284 20.31 13.26 26.41
N ARG A 285 19.82 12.04 26.16
CA ARG A 285 19.23 11.69 24.86
C ARG A 285 17.85 12.31 24.72
N PHE A 286 17.48 12.73 23.52
CA PHE A 286 16.12 13.17 23.24
C PHE A 286 15.11 12.06 23.48
N SER A 287 14.06 12.37 24.23
CA SER A 287 12.97 11.44 24.51
C SER A 287 12.01 11.27 23.33
N HIS A 288 12.40 11.72 22.16
CA HIS A 288 11.53 11.64 21.00
C HIS A 288 11.19 10.21 20.58
N VAL A 289 11.47 9.22 21.36
CA VAL A 289 11.22 7.80 21.07
C VAL A 289 10.26 7.15 22.03
N LYS A 290 9.63 7.86 22.97
CA LYS A 290 8.71 7.18 23.87
C LYS A 290 7.45 7.95 24.13
N ALA A 291 6.40 7.40 23.64
CA ALA A 291 5.08 7.63 24.14
C ALA A 291 4.91 6.89 25.47
N VAL A 292 4.14 7.44 26.33
CA VAL A 292 3.95 6.99 27.69
C VAL A 292 2.56 6.38 27.79
N GLY A 293 2.49 5.06 27.84
CA GLY A 293 1.23 4.36 28.12
C GLY A 293 0.70 4.73 29.49
N TRP A 294 -0.59 4.91 29.60
CA TRP A 294 -1.34 5.14 30.83
C TRP A 294 -1.85 3.82 31.40
#